data_5df4b450964ce7bcc7097fdbf03370a9
#
_entry.id   5df4b450964ce7bcc7097fdbf03370a9
#
_cell.length_a   1.000
_cell.length_b   1.000
_cell.length_c   1.000
_cell.angle_alpha   90.00
_cell.angle_beta   90.00
_cell.angle_gamma   90.00
#
_symmetry.space_group_name_H-M   'P 1'
#
loop_
_entity.id
_entity.type
_entity.pdbx_description
1 polymer ?
#
loop_
_entity_poly.entity_id
_entity_poly.type
_entity_poly.pdbx_seq_one_letter_code
_entity_poly.pdbx_strand_id
1 'polypeptide(L)'
;TLFPYTTLFRSQSVAQEVITVPFNDIESYREAIDYWKDDIAAVLVEPIVGNFGMVMPQPGFLEEVNKISHDNGTLVIYDEVITAFRFHYGAAQDLLGVKPDLTAFGKIVGGGLPIGGYGGRQDIMEHVAPLGPAYQAGTMAGNPLSMRAGIALLEVLEQEGVYDKLDQLGRRLEEGLQKLIDKHQITATINRIYGSLTLYFTNEKVTHYEQVENSDGDAFAQFFKLMLNQGINLAPSKFEAWFLTTEHTEEDIDRTLEAADYAFSKMK
;
A
#
# COMPACT_ATOMS: atom_id res chain seq x y z
N THR A 1 -16.51 13.56 1.72
CA THR A 1 -15.81 14.23 2.83
C THR A 1 -14.35 14.33 2.46
N LEU A 2 -13.86 15.55 2.20
CA LEU A 2 -12.45 15.81 1.91
C LEU A 2 -11.61 15.29 3.08
N PHE A 3 -10.59 14.49 2.80
CA PHE A 3 -9.64 14.05 3.80
C PHE A 3 -9.11 15.27 4.58
N PRO A 4 -9.19 15.31 5.91
CA PRO A 4 -8.78 16.48 6.70
C PRO A 4 -7.30 16.86 6.50
N TYR A 5 -6.47 15.95 5.98
CA TYR A 5 -5.05 16.18 5.71
C TYR A 5 -4.75 16.91 4.40
N THR A 6 -5.67 16.97 3.44
CA THR A 6 -5.45 17.70 2.19
C THR A 6 -5.37 19.22 2.40
N THR A 7 -6.03 19.72 3.44
CA THR A 7 -6.04 21.16 3.79
C THR A 7 -4.91 21.60 4.70
N LEU A 8 -4.24 20.67 5.44
CA LEU A 8 -3.19 21.00 6.39
C LEU A 8 -1.82 21.29 5.73
N PHE A 9 -1.56 20.69 4.55
CA PHE A 9 -0.24 20.74 3.91
C PHE A 9 -0.25 21.22 2.46
N ARG A 10 -1.42 21.54 1.91
CA ARG A 10 -1.58 22.05 0.53
C ARG A 10 -2.37 23.34 0.54
N SER A 11 -2.11 24.23 -0.44
CA SER A 11 -2.98 25.39 -0.65
C SER A 11 -4.41 24.93 -0.96
N GLN A 12 -5.39 25.70 -0.50
CA GLN A 12 -6.80 25.38 -0.71
C GLN A 12 -7.15 25.23 -2.21
N SER A 13 -6.53 26.03 -3.07
CA SER A 13 -6.69 25.94 -4.52
C SER A 13 -6.26 24.58 -5.08
N VAL A 14 -5.12 24.04 -4.65
CA VAL A 14 -4.66 22.71 -5.09
C VAL A 14 -5.54 21.58 -4.54
N ALA A 15 -6.04 21.73 -3.30
CA ALA A 15 -6.94 20.74 -2.74
C ALA A 15 -8.30 20.66 -3.46
N GLN A 16 -8.75 21.78 -4.05
CA GLN A 16 -9.99 21.84 -4.84
C GLN A 16 -9.87 21.19 -6.23
N GLU A 17 -8.67 20.96 -6.71
CA GLU A 17 -8.42 20.29 -8.00
C GLU A 17 -8.36 18.74 -7.87
N VAL A 18 -8.58 18.20 -6.67
CA VAL A 18 -8.54 16.78 -6.40
C VAL A 18 -9.90 16.31 -5.90
N ILE A 19 -10.47 15.35 -6.62
CA ILE A 19 -11.70 14.65 -6.23
C ILE A 19 -11.28 13.34 -5.58
N THR A 20 -11.75 13.09 -4.36
CA THR A 20 -11.45 11.85 -3.64
C THR A 20 -12.72 11.01 -3.54
N VAL A 21 -12.61 9.74 -3.92
CA VAL A 21 -13.68 8.74 -3.82
C VAL A 21 -13.20 7.56 -2.96
N PRO A 22 -14.09 6.86 -2.25
CA PRO A 22 -13.70 5.71 -1.45
C PRO A 22 -13.15 4.57 -2.33
N PHE A 23 -12.07 3.92 -1.85
CA PHE A 23 -11.57 2.70 -2.48
C PHE A 23 -12.59 1.56 -2.30
N ASN A 24 -12.73 0.71 -3.31
CA ASN A 24 -13.74 -0.37 -3.38
C ASN A 24 -15.20 0.09 -3.48
N ASP A 25 -15.44 1.37 -3.77
CA ASP A 25 -16.77 1.93 -4.02
C ASP A 25 -16.89 2.37 -5.49
N ILE A 26 -17.31 1.46 -6.35
CA ILE A 26 -17.41 1.72 -7.79
C ILE A 26 -18.56 2.67 -8.13
N GLU A 27 -19.61 2.70 -7.32
CA GLU A 27 -20.74 3.60 -7.58
C GLU A 27 -20.35 5.05 -7.30
N SER A 28 -19.67 5.32 -6.16
CA SER A 28 -19.11 6.67 -5.89
C SER A 28 -18.12 7.10 -6.97
N TYR A 29 -17.32 6.15 -7.51
CA TYR A 29 -16.42 6.45 -8.61
C TYR A 29 -17.19 6.82 -9.89
N ARG A 30 -18.23 6.07 -10.23
CA ARG A 30 -19.10 6.32 -11.38
C ARG A 30 -19.77 7.70 -11.29
N GLU A 31 -20.35 8.01 -10.13
CA GLU A 31 -20.98 9.31 -9.88
C GLU A 31 -19.99 10.47 -10.03
N ALA A 32 -18.74 10.31 -9.56
CA ALA A 32 -17.71 11.32 -9.72
C ALA A 32 -17.33 11.54 -11.19
N ILE A 33 -17.14 10.46 -11.95
CA ILE A 33 -16.84 10.55 -13.39
C ILE A 33 -18.03 11.18 -14.15
N ASP A 34 -19.26 10.79 -13.87
CA ASP A 34 -20.43 11.31 -14.55
C ASP A 34 -20.61 12.82 -14.30
N TYR A 35 -20.27 13.28 -13.10
CA TYR A 35 -20.40 14.70 -12.74
C TYR A 35 -19.26 15.57 -13.29
N TRP A 36 -18.01 15.06 -13.29
CA TRP A 36 -16.80 15.82 -13.59
C TRP A 36 -16.08 15.39 -14.88
N LYS A 37 -16.69 14.54 -15.72
CA LYS A 37 -16.05 13.86 -16.86
C LYS A 37 -15.23 14.77 -17.78
N ASP A 38 -15.67 16.01 -17.99
CA ASP A 38 -15.01 16.96 -18.89
C ASP A 38 -13.78 17.62 -18.24
N ASP A 39 -13.61 17.48 -16.91
CA ASP A 39 -12.57 18.13 -16.11
C ASP A 39 -11.54 17.13 -15.57
N ILE A 40 -11.82 15.81 -15.58
CA ILE A 40 -10.93 14.80 -15.02
C ILE A 40 -9.87 14.38 -16.04
N ALA A 41 -8.61 14.71 -15.77
CA ALA A 41 -7.48 14.27 -16.60
C ALA A 41 -7.08 12.81 -16.33
N ALA A 42 -7.02 12.41 -15.06
CA ALA A 42 -6.59 11.07 -14.66
C ALA A 42 -7.17 10.66 -13.30
N VAL A 43 -7.28 9.36 -13.09
CA VAL A 43 -7.46 8.76 -11.76
C VAL A 43 -6.13 8.20 -11.28
N LEU A 44 -5.78 8.45 -10.01
CA LEU A 44 -4.64 7.86 -9.33
C LEU A 44 -5.17 6.89 -8.27
N VAL A 45 -4.77 5.62 -8.33
CA VAL A 45 -5.23 4.58 -7.42
C VAL A 45 -4.10 3.61 -7.06
N GLU A 46 -3.99 3.24 -5.77
CA GLU A 46 -3.16 2.10 -5.37
C GLU A 46 -3.89 0.81 -5.78
N PRO A 47 -3.30 -0.09 -6.59
CA PRO A 47 -3.98 -1.32 -7.00
C PRO A 47 -4.23 -2.28 -5.82
N ILE A 48 -3.33 -2.28 -4.84
CA ILE A 48 -3.50 -2.81 -3.49
C ILE A 48 -3.14 -1.69 -2.55
N VAL A 49 -4.06 -1.31 -1.67
CA VAL A 49 -3.79 -0.19 -0.78
C VAL A 49 -2.80 -0.59 0.30
N GLY A 50 -1.79 0.26 0.51
CA GLY A 50 -0.83 0.15 1.61
C GLY A 50 -0.95 1.30 2.63
N ASN A 51 -1.56 2.43 2.24
CA ASN A 51 -1.60 3.65 3.04
C ASN A 51 -2.69 3.70 4.13
N PHE A 52 -3.58 2.72 4.17
CA PHE A 52 -4.44 2.48 5.34
C PHE A 52 -4.49 0.99 5.73
N GLY A 53 -3.35 0.33 5.56
CA GLY A 53 -3.13 -1.10 5.76
C GLY A 53 -3.25 -1.88 4.46
N MET A 54 -3.07 -3.21 4.54
CA MET A 54 -3.09 -4.07 3.35
C MET A 54 -4.53 -4.36 2.94
N VAL A 55 -5.08 -3.55 2.04
CA VAL A 55 -6.46 -3.71 1.56
C VAL A 55 -6.48 -4.09 0.08
N MET A 56 -7.05 -5.26 -0.19
CA MET A 56 -7.21 -5.77 -1.55
C MET A 56 -8.38 -5.09 -2.27
N PRO A 57 -8.28 -4.88 -3.60
CA PRO A 57 -9.42 -4.50 -4.39
C PRO A 57 -10.48 -5.61 -4.34
N GLN A 58 -11.75 -5.21 -4.32
CA GLN A 58 -12.85 -6.15 -4.51
C GLN A 58 -12.81 -6.70 -5.95
N PRO A 59 -13.26 -7.95 -6.17
CA PRO A 59 -13.28 -8.52 -7.51
C PRO A 59 -14.01 -7.63 -8.52
N GLY A 60 -13.34 -7.28 -9.61
CA GLY A 60 -13.89 -6.44 -10.68
C GLY A 60 -13.74 -4.92 -10.44
N PHE A 61 -13.31 -4.47 -9.25
CA PHE A 61 -13.22 -3.04 -8.94
C PHE A 61 -12.26 -2.29 -9.88
N LEU A 62 -11.03 -2.78 -10.02
CA LEU A 62 -10.02 -2.11 -10.86
C LEU A 62 -10.34 -2.21 -12.35
N GLU A 63 -10.92 -3.31 -12.80
CA GLU A 63 -11.38 -3.49 -14.17
C GLU A 63 -12.48 -2.48 -14.51
N GLU A 64 -13.44 -2.28 -13.59
CA GLU A 64 -14.49 -1.27 -13.77
C GLU A 64 -13.94 0.16 -13.71
N VAL A 65 -13.00 0.45 -12.79
CA VAL A 65 -12.30 1.75 -12.75
C VAL A 65 -11.62 2.02 -14.10
N ASN A 66 -10.86 1.07 -14.63
CA ASN A 66 -10.19 1.21 -15.93
C ASN A 66 -11.22 1.44 -17.06
N LYS A 67 -12.27 0.62 -17.08
CA LYS A 67 -13.30 0.71 -18.13
C LYS A 67 -14.03 2.06 -18.11
N ILE A 68 -14.51 2.48 -16.95
CA ILE A 68 -15.23 3.75 -16.79
C ILE A 68 -14.32 4.94 -17.16
N SER A 69 -13.06 4.91 -16.73
CA SER A 69 -12.07 5.94 -17.05
C SER A 69 -11.88 6.06 -18.57
N HIS A 70 -11.58 4.94 -19.23
CA HIS A 70 -11.31 4.94 -20.67
C HIS A 70 -12.55 5.31 -21.49
N ASP A 71 -13.73 4.87 -21.08
CA ASP A 71 -15.01 5.25 -21.75
C ASP A 71 -15.27 6.77 -21.70
N ASN A 72 -14.64 7.48 -20.74
CA ASN A 72 -14.76 8.92 -20.55
C ASN A 72 -13.46 9.70 -20.90
N GLY A 73 -12.46 9.06 -21.50
CA GLY A 73 -11.21 9.72 -21.90
C GLY A 73 -10.27 10.06 -20.74
N THR A 74 -10.52 9.55 -19.53
CA THR A 74 -9.70 9.73 -18.34
C THR A 74 -8.58 8.71 -18.31
N LEU A 75 -7.35 9.12 -18.03
CA LEU A 75 -6.20 8.22 -17.87
C LEU A 75 -6.24 7.51 -16.50
N VAL A 76 -5.70 6.29 -16.46
CA VAL A 76 -5.53 5.53 -15.22
C VAL A 76 -4.06 5.44 -14.85
N ILE A 77 -3.74 5.88 -13.63
CA ILE A 77 -2.40 5.83 -13.07
C ILE A 77 -2.44 4.91 -11.84
N TYR A 78 -1.65 3.82 -11.87
CA TYR A 78 -1.48 3.01 -10.68
C TYR A 78 -0.31 3.51 -9.83
N ASP A 79 -0.60 3.80 -8.56
CA ASP A 79 0.41 4.07 -7.55
C ASP A 79 0.93 2.74 -6.99
N GLU A 80 2.05 2.28 -7.56
CA GLU A 80 2.76 1.08 -7.13
C GLU A 80 3.97 1.41 -6.23
N VAL A 81 4.00 2.59 -5.64
CA VAL A 81 5.12 3.03 -4.79
C VAL A 81 5.33 2.11 -3.59
N ILE A 82 4.25 1.52 -3.03
CA ILE A 82 4.34 0.50 -1.99
C ILE A 82 4.42 -0.90 -2.58
N THR A 83 3.70 -1.19 -3.65
CA THR A 83 3.37 -2.54 -4.10
C THR A 83 4.33 -3.12 -5.13
N ALA A 84 5.01 -2.27 -5.94
CA ALA A 84 6.01 -2.76 -6.90
C ALA A 84 7.13 -3.53 -6.20
N PHE A 85 7.42 -4.72 -6.69
CA PHE A 85 8.43 -5.66 -6.19
C PHE A 85 8.24 -6.11 -4.73
N ARG A 86 7.04 -5.91 -4.16
CA ARG A 86 6.78 -6.28 -2.76
C ARG A 86 6.24 -7.70 -2.61
N PHE A 87 5.45 -8.15 -3.55
CA PHE A 87 4.74 -9.44 -3.47
C PHE A 87 5.25 -10.47 -4.48
N HIS A 88 5.84 -10.01 -5.55
CA HIS A 88 6.52 -10.82 -6.57
C HIS A 88 7.52 -9.93 -7.32
N TYR A 89 8.33 -10.54 -8.19
CA TYR A 89 9.24 -9.79 -9.08
C TYR A 89 8.46 -9.16 -10.22
N GLY A 90 7.85 -8.02 -9.92
CA GLY A 90 6.92 -7.28 -10.77
C GLY A 90 6.08 -6.30 -9.95
N ALA A 91 4.93 -5.94 -10.45
CA ALA A 91 4.03 -5.00 -9.82
C ALA A 91 2.69 -5.65 -9.42
N ALA A 92 1.91 -5.04 -8.52
CA ALA A 92 0.61 -5.60 -8.12
C ALA A 92 -0.36 -5.72 -9.30
N GLN A 93 -0.26 -4.81 -10.29
CA GLN A 93 -1.04 -4.90 -11.54
C GLN A 93 -0.85 -6.25 -12.26
N ASP A 94 0.36 -6.82 -12.20
CA ASP A 94 0.64 -8.13 -12.82
C ASP A 94 -0.07 -9.27 -12.06
N LEU A 95 -0.06 -9.22 -10.72
CA LEU A 95 -0.78 -10.19 -9.87
C LEU A 95 -2.29 -10.13 -10.06
N LEU A 96 -2.82 -8.92 -10.28
CA LEU A 96 -4.25 -8.69 -10.41
C LEU A 96 -4.75 -8.84 -11.86
N GLY A 97 -3.83 -8.95 -12.83
CA GLY A 97 -4.18 -9.07 -14.25
C GLY A 97 -4.80 -7.81 -14.84
N VAL A 98 -4.51 -6.64 -14.29
CA VAL A 98 -5.02 -5.33 -14.73
C VAL A 98 -3.88 -4.47 -15.29
N LYS A 99 -4.20 -3.50 -16.14
CA LYS A 99 -3.19 -2.67 -16.77
C LYS A 99 -3.61 -1.20 -16.80
N PRO A 100 -2.85 -0.30 -16.14
CA PRO A 100 -3.07 1.14 -16.20
C PRO A 100 -2.48 1.76 -17.48
N ASP A 101 -2.72 3.05 -17.67
CA ASP A 101 -2.03 3.86 -18.69
C ASP A 101 -0.63 4.24 -18.24
N LEU A 102 -0.47 4.58 -16.95
CA LEU A 102 0.80 4.91 -16.31
C LEU A 102 0.94 4.19 -14.96
N THR A 103 2.16 3.95 -14.57
CA THR A 103 2.54 3.38 -13.27
C THR A 103 3.57 4.27 -12.59
N ALA A 104 3.33 4.65 -11.34
CA ALA A 104 4.33 5.28 -10.48
C ALA A 104 4.92 4.25 -9.52
N PHE A 105 6.23 4.29 -9.30
CA PHE A 105 6.94 3.37 -8.41
C PHE A 105 8.06 4.08 -7.64
N GLY A 106 8.48 3.46 -6.54
CA GLY A 106 9.47 4.03 -5.63
C GLY A 106 9.87 3.01 -4.55
N LYS A 107 10.23 3.50 -3.39
CA LYS A 107 10.59 2.67 -2.20
C LYS A 107 11.55 1.53 -2.52
N ILE A 108 11.06 0.29 -2.68
CA ILE A 108 11.88 -0.92 -2.91
C ILE A 108 12.87 -0.74 -4.06
N VAL A 109 12.46 -0.13 -5.18
CA VAL A 109 13.34 0.06 -6.34
C VAL A 109 14.58 0.92 -6.05
N GLY A 110 14.62 1.60 -4.92
CA GLY A 110 15.78 2.38 -4.47
C GLY A 110 16.78 1.60 -3.61
N GLY A 111 16.47 0.36 -3.22
CA GLY A 111 17.35 -0.43 -2.35
C GLY A 111 17.68 0.26 -1.02
N GLY A 112 16.71 0.97 -0.43
CA GLY A 112 16.86 1.77 0.78
C GLY A 112 17.28 3.22 0.55
N LEU A 113 17.61 3.61 -0.68
CA LEU A 113 17.96 4.99 -1.05
C LEU A 113 16.80 5.70 -1.77
N PRO A 114 16.76 7.05 -1.75
CA PRO A 114 15.68 7.81 -2.35
C PRO A 114 15.63 7.61 -3.88
N ILE A 115 14.50 7.17 -4.37
CA ILE A 115 14.19 7.03 -5.80
C ILE A 115 12.69 7.17 -6.00
N GLY A 116 12.32 7.65 -7.18
CA GLY A 116 10.97 7.57 -7.72
C GLY A 116 11.05 7.46 -9.23
N GLY A 117 10.09 6.80 -9.82
CA GLY A 117 9.99 6.63 -11.24
C GLY A 117 8.54 6.52 -11.67
N TYR A 118 8.31 6.71 -12.95
CA TYR A 118 7.04 6.44 -13.58
C TYR A 118 7.27 5.99 -15.02
N GLY A 119 6.32 5.29 -15.55
CA GLY A 119 6.32 4.81 -16.93
C GLY A 119 4.94 4.36 -17.35
N GLY A 120 4.77 3.99 -18.60
CA GLY A 120 3.50 3.52 -19.11
C GLY A 120 3.43 3.49 -20.63
N ARG A 121 2.26 3.78 -21.17
CA ARG A 121 2.00 3.77 -22.60
C ARG A 121 2.95 4.70 -23.33
N GLN A 122 3.50 4.20 -24.43
CA GLN A 122 4.48 4.92 -25.24
C GLN A 122 3.97 6.26 -25.72
N ASP A 123 2.73 6.34 -26.22
CA ASP A 123 2.11 7.56 -26.72
C ASP A 123 2.02 8.66 -25.66
N ILE A 124 1.84 8.29 -24.38
CA ILE A 124 1.85 9.24 -23.27
C ILE A 124 3.30 9.63 -22.90
N MET A 125 4.20 8.65 -22.82
CA MET A 125 5.59 8.91 -22.45
C MET A 125 6.35 9.73 -23.48
N GLU A 126 5.97 9.71 -24.74
CA GLU A 126 6.52 10.57 -25.82
C GLU A 126 6.23 12.06 -25.60
N HIS A 127 5.28 12.43 -24.71
CA HIS A 127 5.10 13.81 -24.30
C HIS A 127 6.17 14.32 -23.33
N VAL A 128 6.99 13.45 -22.76
CA VAL A 128 8.08 13.85 -21.87
C VAL A 128 9.30 14.32 -22.67
N ALA A 129 9.91 15.42 -22.24
CA ALA A 129 11.13 15.94 -22.87
C ALA A 129 12.24 14.86 -22.89
N PRO A 130 13.07 14.78 -23.98
CA PRO A 130 13.18 15.74 -25.10
C PRO A 130 12.21 15.50 -26.25
N LEU A 131 11.41 14.42 -26.23
CA LEU A 131 10.49 14.11 -27.34
C LEU A 131 9.27 15.02 -27.34
N GLY A 132 8.76 15.39 -26.17
CA GLY A 132 7.58 16.22 -26.00
C GLY A 132 7.82 17.45 -25.11
N PRO A 133 6.77 18.25 -24.88
CA PRO A 133 6.86 19.52 -24.18
C PRO A 133 6.89 19.40 -22.65
N ALA A 134 6.55 18.22 -22.08
CA ALA A 134 6.49 18.03 -20.63
C ALA A 134 7.89 17.91 -20.06
N TYR A 135 8.36 18.98 -19.41
CA TYR A 135 9.67 19.00 -18.78
C TYR A 135 9.63 18.27 -17.43
N GLN A 136 10.54 17.31 -17.25
CA GLN A 136 10.74 16.58 -16.02
C GLN A 136 12.24 16.54 -15.72
N ALA A 137 12.65 17.04 -14.57
CA ALA A 137 14.04 17.00 -14.11
C ALA A 137 14.13 17.06 -12.59
N GLY A 138 15.24 16.56 -12.07
CA GLY A 138 15.58 16.65 -10.66
C GLY A 138 17.07 16.43 -10.50
N THR A 139 17.74 17.26 -9.69
CA THR A 139 19.18 17.20 -9.46
C THR A 139 19.65 15.82 -9.03
N MET A 140 18.87 15.12 -8.22
CA MET A 140 19.17 13.78 -7.71
C MET A 140 18.55 12.66 -8.55
N ALA A 141 17.81 12.99 -9.62
CA ALA A 141 17.21 11.98 -10.49
C ALA A 141 18.30 11.14 -11.16
N GLY A 142 18.16 9.80 -11.09
CA GLY A 142 19.13 8.88 -11.66
C GLY A 142 20.51 8.91 -10.99
N ASN A 143 20.62 9.39 -9.75
CA ASN A 143 21.92 9.42 -9.08
C ASN A 143 22.51 8.01 -8.94
N PRO A 144 23.83 7.84 -9.13
CA PRO A 144 24.45 6.52 -9.27
C PRO A 144 24.36 5.66 -7.99
N LEU A 145 24.25 6.26 -6.81
CA LEU A 145 24.14 5.50 -5.56
C LEU A 145 22.77 4.84 -5.46
N SER A 146 21.67 5.58 -5.65
CA SER A 146 20.32 5.02 -5.64
C SER A 146 20.12 4.00 -6.77
N MET A 147 20.67 4.29 -7.98
CA MET A 147 20.57 3.36 -9.09
C MET A 147 21.32 2.05 -8.79
N ARG A 148 22.53 2.11 -8.24
CA ARG A 148 23.29 0.89 -7.90
C ARG A 148 22.68 0.10 -6.74
N ALA A 149 22.17 0.78 -5.72
CA ALA A 149 21.46 0.14 -4.61
C ALA A 149 20.18 -0.55 -5.08
N GLY A 150 19.40 0.12 -5.93
CA GLY A 150 18.21 -0.47 -6.54
C GLY A 150 18.50 -1.71 -7.37
N ILE A 151 19.52 -1.65 -8.25
CA ILE A 151 19.96 -2.80 -9.04
C ILE A 151 20.33 -3.98 -8.13
N ALA A 152 21.16 -3.73 -7.10
CA ALA A 152 21.58 -4.78 -6.17
C ALA A 152 20.39 -5.42 -5.42
N LEU A 153 19.38 -4.62 -5.04
CA LEU A 153 18.20 -5.17 -4.41
C LEU A 153 17.35 -5.99 -5.41
N LEU A 154 17.15 -5.50 -6.62
CA LEU A 154 16.40 -6.22 -7.64
C LEU A 154 17.08 -7.56 -8.02
N GLU A 155 18.41 -7.61 -8.09
CA GLU A 155 19.19 -8.84 -8.28
C GLU A 155 18.93 -9.89 -7.17
N VAL A 156 18.68 -9.42 -5.92
CA VAL A 156 18.30 -10.31 -4.82
C VAL A 156 16.84 -10.76 -4.94
N LEU A 157 15.95 -9.83 -5.26
CA LEU A 157 14.51 -10.13 -5.38
C LEU A 157 14.17 -11.06 -6.56
N GLU A 158 15.02 -11.10 -7.61
CA GLU A 158 14.86 -12.00 -8.75
C GLU A 158 15.20 -13.47 -8.41
N GLN A 159 15.88 -13.70 -7.28
CA GLN A 159 16.28 -15.05 -6.88
C GLN A 159 15.07 -15.92 -6.52
N GLU A 160 15.13 -17.20 -6.90
CA GLU A 160 14.11 -18.19 -6.58
C GLU A 160 13.92 -18.31 -5.04
N GLY A 161 12.67 -18.41 -4.60
CA GLY A 161 12.31 -18.62 -3.20
C GLY A 161 12.25 -17.38 -2.31
N VAL A 162 12.64 -16.20 -2.79
CA VAL A 162 12.60 -14.97 -2.00
C VAL A 162 11.18 -14.63 -1.57
N TYR A 163 10.24 -14.62 -2.50
CA TYR A 163 8.83 -14.31 -2.20
C TYR A 163 8.14 -15.44 -1.46
N ASP A 164 8.53 -16.70 -1.70
CA ASP A 164 8.03 -17.87 -0.94
C ASP A 164 8.43 -17.77 0.53
N LYS A 165 9.68 -17.37 0.83
CA LYS A 165 10.14 -17.10 2.19
C LYS A 165 9.30 -15.99 2.85
N LEU A 166 9.07 -14.90 2.16
CA LEU A 166 8.26 -13.80 2.68
C LEU A 166 6.82 -14.23 2.96
N ASP A 167 6.21 -15.03 2.08
CA ASP A 167 4.85 -15.57 2.29
C ASP A 167 4.80 -16.53 3.47
N GLN A 168 5.78 -17.43 3.60
CA GLN A 168 5.88 -18.37 4.72
C GLN A 168 5.99 -17.64 6.08
N LEU A 169 6.87 -16.65 6.18
CA LEU A 169 7.01 -15.84 7.40
C LEU A 169 5.74 -15.03 7.70
N GLY A 170 5.14 -14.43 6.67
CA GLY A 170 3.88 -13.69 6.81
C GLY A 170 2.74 -14.57 7.27
N ARG A 171 2.60 -15.77 6.71
CA ARG A 171 1.61 -16.79 7.10
C ARG A 171 1.81 -17.25 8.55
N ARG A 172 3.06 -17.55 8.95
CA ARG A 172 3.38 -17.92 10.33
C ARG A 172 2.95 -16.82 11.32
N LEU A 173 3.23 -15.57 10.99
CA LEU A 173 2.85 -14.43 11.83
C LEU A 173 1.32 -14.26 11.89
N GLU A 174 0.64 -14.30 10.76
CA GLU A 174 -0.83 -14.21 10.69
C GLU A 174 -1.52 -15.30 11.50
N GLU A 175 -1.16 -16.58 11.25
CA GLU A 175 -1.73 -17.73 11.96
C GLU A 175 -1.44 -17.69 13.47
N GLY A 176 -0.23 -17.25 13.84
CA GLY A 176 0.14 -17.07 15.23
C GLY A 176 -0.68 -15.98 15.92
N LEU A 177 -0.79 -14.82 15.30
CA LEU A 177 -1.61 -13.71 15.81
C LEU A 177 -3.10 -14.11 15.90
N GLN A 178 -3.64 -14.83 14.91
CA GLN A 178 -5.04 -15.27 14.95
C GLN A 178 -5.30 -16.21 16.15
N LYS A 179 -4.38 -17.16 16.42
CA LYS A 179 -4.49 -18.03 17.61
C LYS A 179 -4.46 -17.24 18.92
N LEU A 180 -3.67 -16.16 18.98
CA LEU A 180 -3.59 -15.30 20.16
C LEU A 180 -4.82 -14.41 20.32
N ILE A 181 -5.36 -13.89 19.21
CA ILE A 181 -6.64 -13.16 19.18
C ILE A 181 -7.75 -14.03 19.78
N ASP A 182 -7.86 -15.28 19.31
CA ASP A 182 -8.84 -16.25 19.79
C ASP A 182 -8.62 -16.61 21.28
N LYS A 183 -7.38 -16.89 21.67
CA LYS A 183 -6.98 -17.24 23.05
C LYS A 183 -7.35 -16.16 24.06
N HIS A 184 -7.09 -14.90 23.71
CA HIS A 184 -7.31 -13.77 24.61
C HIS A 184 -8.67 -13.09 24.40
N GLN A 185 -9.47 -13.58 23.42
CA GLN A 185 -10.78 -13.01 23.06
C GLN A 185 -10.67 -11.52 22.66
N ILE A 186 -9.65 -11.17 21.92
CA ILE A 186 -9.42 -9.82 21.42
C ILE A 186 -10.34 -9.58 20.21
N THR A 187 -10.98 -8.42 20.18
CA THR A 187 -11.72 -7.97 19.00
C THR A 187 -10.72 -7.39 18.00
N ALA A 188 -10.27 -8.20 17.04
CA ALA A 188 -9.32 -7.77 16.02
C ALA A 188 -9.46 -8.61 14.73
N THR A 189 -9.03 -8.04 13.61
CA THR A 189 -8.94 -8.72 12.31
C THR A 189 -7.60 -8.43 11.65
N ILE A 190 -7.17 -9.32 10.76
CA ILE A 190 -5.89 -9.22 10.07
C ILE A 190 -6.15 -9.20 8.56
N ASN A 191 -5.52 -8.24 7.87
CA ASN A 191 -5.35 -8.30 6.42
C ASN A 191 -3.89 -8.63 6.12
N ARG A 192 -3.65 -9.56 5.21
CA ARG A 192 -2.29 -9.96 4.80
C ARG A 192 -2.20 -10.20 3.31
N ILE A 193 -1.06 -9.85 2.76
CA ILE A 193 -0.60 -10.29 1.43
C ILE A 193 0.91 -10.57 1.50
N TYR A 194 1.33 -11.82 1.24
CA TYR A 194 2.71 -12.27 1.39
C TYR A 194 3.31 -11.89 2.76
N GLY A 195 4.45 -11.21 2.76
CA GLY A 195 5.13 -10.71 3.97
C GLY A 195 4.63 -9.37 4.50
N SER A 196 3.47 -8.91 4.04
CA SER A 196 2.90 -7.63 4.47
C SER A 196 1.56 -7.86 5.14
N LEU A 197 1.34 -7.28 6.32
CA LEU A 197 0.09 -7.47 7.06
C LEU A 197 -0.27 -6.22 7.88
N THR A 198 -1.53 -6.13 8.27
CA THR A 198 -2.05 -5.11 9.18
C THR A 198 -3.01 -5.75 10.17
N LEU A 199 -2.85 -5.43 11.43
CA LEU A 199 -3.75 -5.81 12.51
C LEU A 199 -4.67 -4.62 12.82
N TYR A 200 -5.96 -4.82 12.75
CA TYR A 200 -6.97 -3.83 13.09
C TYR A 200 -7.78 -4.29 14.29
N PHE A 201 -8.00 -3.40 15.25
CA PHE A 201 -8.86 -3.66 16.40
C PHE A 201 -10.32 -3.36 16.04
N THR A 202 -10.93 -4.30 15.32
CA THR A 202 -12.32 -4.29 14.88
C THR A 202 -12.79 -5.72 14.63
N ASN A 203 -14.09 -5.97 14.67
CA ASN A 203 -14.68 -7.26 14.31
C ASN A 203 -15.07 -7.35 12.82
N GLU A 204 -14.90 -6.26 12.07
CA GLU A 204 -15.22 -6.21 10.66
C GLU A 204 -14.01 -6.56 9.80
N LYS A 205 -14.26 -7.25 8.68
CA LYS A 205 -13.23 -7.39 7.64
C LYS A 205 -12.98 -6.02 7.00
N VAL A 206 -11.75 -5.55 7.07
CA VAL A 206 -11.39 -4.25 6.52
C VAL A 206 -11.22 -4.31 5.01
N THR A 207 -12.05 -3.56 4.31
CA THR A 207 -12.06 -3.41 2.85
C THR A 207 -12.16 -1.95 2.40
N HIS A 208 -12.44 -1.03 3.32
CA HIS A 208 -12.63 0.40 3.08
C HIS A 208 -11.94 1.24 4.16
N TYR A 209 -11.59 2.47 3.80
CA TYR A 209 -10.92 3.41 4.71
C TYR A 209 -11.73 3.68 6.00
N GLU A 210 -13.05 3.87 5.88
CA GLU A 210 -13.91 4.19 7.03
C GLU A 210 -13.88 3.10 8.12
N GLN A 211 -13.72 1.83 7.73
CA GLN A 211 -13.59 0.72 8.69
C GLN A 211 -12.29 0.81 9.49
N VAL A 212 -11.20 1.29 8.88
CA VAL A 212 -9.95 1.58 9.59
C VAL A 212 -10.12 2.80 10.48
N GLU A 213 -10.73 3.87 9.98
CA GLU A 213 -10.98 5.08 10.75
C GLU A 213 -11.79 4.79 12.01
N ASN A 214 -12.81 3.94 11.90
CA ASN A 214 -13.69 3.54 12.99
C ASN A 214 -13.13 2.40 13.87
N SER A 215 -11.99 1.79 13.52
CA SER A 215 -11.34 0.79 14.36
C SER A 215 -10.83 1.41 15.67
N ASP A 216 -10.71 0.60 16.71
CA ASP A 216 -10.30 1.07 18.05
C ASP A 216 -8.83 1.53 18.07
N GLY A 217 -8.65 2.84 17.99
CA GLY A 217 -7.33 3.47 18.04
C GLY A 217 -6.67 3.43 19.41
N ASP A 218 -7.44 3.39 20.51
CA ASP A 218 -6.91 3.29 21.87
C ASP A 218 -6.39 1.89 22.14
N ALA A 219 -7.10 0.86 21.68
CA ALA A 219 -6.62 -0.52 21.73
C ALA A 219 -5.33 -0.69 20.92
N PHE A 220 -5.25 -0.09 19.71
CA PHE A 220 -4.03 -0.10 18.92
C PHE A 220 -2.86 0.59 19.65
N ALA A 221 -3.09 1.76 20.21
CA ALA A 221 -2.06 2.51 20.93
C ALA A 221 -1.56 1.74 22.18
N GLN A 222 -2.46 1.06 22.90
CA GLN A 222 -2.10 0.20 24.01
C GLN A 222 -1.27 -1.01 23.55
N PHE A 223 -1.70 -1.69 22.50
CA PHE A 223 -0.98 -2.81 21.90
C PHE A 223 0.42 -2.39 21.46
N PHE A 224 0.52 -1.32 20.65
CA PHE A 224 1.81 -0.78 20.21
C PHE A 224 2.78 -0.53 21.36
N LYS A 225 2.31 0.13 22.42
CA LYS A 225 3.14 0.43 23.60
C LYS A 225 3.61 -0.83 24.32
N LEU A 226 2.73 -1.83 24.46
CA LEU A 226 3.08 -3.11 25.08
C LEU A 226 4.08 -3.89 24.24
N MET A 227 3.92 -3.94 22.92
CA MET A 227 4.87 -4.55 21.99
C MET A 227 6.24 -3.87 22.05
N LEU A 228 6.27 -2.54 22.04
CA LEU A 228 7.51 -1.76 22.14
C LEU A 228 8.25 -2.06 23.45
N ASN A 229 7.54 -2.19 24.58
CA ASN A 229 8.12 -2.56 25.87
C ASN A 229 8.72 -3.98 25.89
N GLN A 230 8.29 -4.85 24.99
CA GLN A 230 8.87 -6.18 24.77
C GLN A 230 9.99 -6.18 23.72
N GLY A 231 10.37 -5.00 23.21
CA GLY A 231 11.43 -4.84 22.21
C GLY A 231 10.98 -5.06 20.76
N ILE A 232 9.68 -5.13 20.51
CA ILE A 232 9.11 -5.23 19.16
C ILE A 232 8.59 -3.85 18.72
N ASN A 233 9.31 -3.22 17.79
CA ASN A 233 8.96 -1.91 17.25
C ASN A 233 8.07 -2.05 16.02
N LEU A 234 6.77 -1.87 16.19
CA LEU A 234 5.77 -1.84 15.13
C LEU A 234 5.66 -0.43 14.52
N ALA A 235 4.92 -0.29 13.43
CA ALA A 235 4.51 1.01 12.95
C ALA A 235 3.60 1.72 13.97
N PRO A 236 3.80 3.03 14.25
CA PRO A 236 3.11 3.72 15.36
C PRO A 236 1.69 4.17 15.04
N SER A 237 1.13 3.78 13.90
CA SER A 237 -0.21 4.16 13.44
C SER A 237 -1.03 2.95 13.03
N LYS A 238 -2.31 2.92 13.39
CA LYS A 238 -3.26 1.88 12.99
C LYS A 238 -3.51 1.83 11.47
N PHE A 239 -3.11 2.86 10.74
CA PHE A 239 -3.20 2.93 9.28
C PHE A 239 -1.99 2.32 8.58
N GLU A 240 -0.93 2.01 9.29
CA GLU A 240 0.31 1.49 8.71
C GLU A 240 0.31 -0.04 8.59
N ALA A 241 0.85 -0.51 7.49
CA ALA A 241 1.14 -1.93 7.31
C ALA A 241 2.49 -2.31 7.91
N TRP A 242 2.62 -3.54 8.35
CA TRP A 242 3.88 -4.16 8.76
C TRP A 242 4.50 -4.88 7.57
N PHE A 243 5.80 -4.74 7.40
CA PHE A 243 6.52 -5.34 6.29
C PHE A 243 7.64 -6.23 6.79
N LEU A 244 7.59 -7.50 6.43
CA LEU A 244 8.67 -8.44 6.64
C LEU A 244 9.72 -8.28 5.53
N THR A 245 10.96 -8.63 5.85
CA THR A 245 12.08 -8.65 4.92
C THR A 245 12.70 -10.04 4.88
N THR A 246 13.59 -10.30 3.95
CA THR A 246 14.34 -11.56 3.86
C THR A 246 15.31 -11.77 5.03
N GLU A 247 15.61 -10.72 5.79
CA GLU A 247 16.47 -10.80 6.97
C GLU A 247 15.73 -11.29 8.21
N HIS A 248 14.37 -11.22 8.23
CA HIS A 248 13.61 -11.82 9.32
C HIS A 248 13.72 -13.34 9.28
N THR A 249 13.84 -13.92 10.46
CA THR A 249 13.88 -15.36 10.70
C THR A 249 12.59 -15.85 11.35
N GLU A 250 12.39 -17.16 11.40
CA GLU A 250 11.28 -17.74 12.17
C GLU A 250 11.36 -17.38 13.66
N GLU A 251 12.58 -17.30 14.22
CA GLU A 251 12.79 -16.88 15.61
C GLU A 251 12.32 -15.43 15.86
N ASP A 252 12.52 -14.52 14.89
CA ASP A 252 12.00 -13.14 15.01
C ASP A 252 10.48 -13.12 15.01
N ILE A 253 9.86 -13.99 14.20
CA ILE A 253 8.40 -14.14 14.19
C ILE A 253 7.92 -14.71 15.53
N ASP A 254 8.58 -15.74 16.06
CA ASP A 254 8.20 -16.36 17.33
C ASP A 254 8.34 -15.38 18.50
N ARG A 255 9.40 -14.60 18.55
CA ARG A 255 9.57 -13.51 19.53
C ARG A 255 8.49 -12.45 19.41
N THR A 256 8.08 -12.13 18.18
CA THR A 256 6.98 -11.18 17.92
C THR A 256 5.66 -11.74 18.46
N LEU A 257 5.39 -13.03 18.26
CA LEU A 257 4.21 -13.71 18.78
C LEU A 257 4.23 -13.81 20.32
N GLU A 258 5.37 -14.08 20.94
CA GLU A 258 5.53 -14.07 22.41
C GLU A 258 5.21 -12.68 22.99
N ALA A 259 5.71 -11.63 22.35
CA ALA A 259 5.40 -10.25 22.73
C ALA A 259 3.91 -9.93 22.56
N ALA A 260 3.28 -10.41 21.48
CA ALA A 260 1.85 -10.25 21.24
C ALA A 260 0.99 -11.00 22.27
N ASP A 261 1.38 -12.22 22.65
CA ASP A 261 0.72 -12.99 23.72
C ASP A 261 0.74 -12.23 25.06
N TYR A 262 1.90 -11.68 25.41
CA TYR A 262 2.01 -10.81 26.58
C TYR A 262 1.12 -9.57 26.43
N ALA A 263 1.19 -8.87 25.30
CA ALA A 263 0.41 -7.65 25.09
C ALA A 263 -1.09 -7.92 25.22
N PHE A 264 -1.63 -8.90 24.50
CA PHE A 264 -3.03 -9.27 24.57
C PHE A 264 -3.49 -9.70 25.98
N SER A 265 -2.63 -10.35 26.75
CA SER A 265 -2.92 -10.70 28.15
C SER A 265 -3.11 -9.49 29.06
N LYS A 266 -2.63 -8.29 28.65
CA LYS A 266 -2.73 -7.02 29.39
C LYS A 266 -3.80 -6.08 28.85
N MET A 267 -4.34 -6.36 27.69
CA MET A 267 -5.44 -5.63 27.08
C MET A 267 -6.76 -6.24 27.57
N LYS A 268 -7.30 -5.68 28.66
CA LYS A 268 -8.61 -6.10 29.22
C LYS A 268 -9.45 -4.86 29.50
#